data_05e428b5fea731e7a831b6ee8c0afade
#
_entry.id   05e428b5fea731e7a831b6ee8c0afade
#
_cell.length_a   1.000
_cell.length_b   1.000
_cell.length_c   1.000
_cell.angle_alpha   90.00
_cell.angle_beta   90.00
_cell.angle_gamma   90.00
#
_symmetry.space_group_name_H-M   'P 1'
#
loop_
_entity.id
_entity.type
_entity.pdbx_description
1 polymer ?
#
loop_
_entity_poly.entity_id
_entity_poly.type
_entity_poly.pdbx_seq_one_letter_code
_entity_poly.pdbx_strand_id
1 'polypeptide(L)'
;MKNTVLILTIIFSGIFSTNAQENETFDLTIEVNGIKNNQGKIFIAIYDSEETFLNKASGIIAEIKDKKSTGIFKGLKKGTYAVSFFHDENNNQKMDTKIFGIPKEPYGFSNGAFGFMGPPKFKDAKFNLDSNKKITVNIN
;
A
#
# COMPACT_ATOMS: atom_id res chain seq x y z
N MET A 1 -10.94 -69.33 -39.74
CA MET A 1 -10.78 -67.85 -40.00
C MET A 1 -10.99 -67.10 -38.69
N LYS A 2 -9.90 -66.61 -38.10
CA LYS A 2 -9.95 -65.86 -36.83
C LYS A 2 -9.88 -64.37 -37.13
N ASN A 3 -10.98 -63.68 -36.91
CA ASN A 3 -11.01 -62.21 -37.04
C ASN A 3 -10.41 -61.59 -35.80
N THR A 4 -9.24 -61.01 -35.94
CA THR A 4 -8.62 -60.22 -34.91
C THR A 4 -9.14 -58.77 -35.00
N VAL A 5 -9.97 -58.36 -34.06
CA VAL A 5 -10.43 -56.97 -33.94
C VAL A 5 -9.35 -56.17 -33.19
N LEU A 6 -8.70 -55.28 -33.90
CA LEU A 6 -7.72 -54.36 -33.34
C LEU A 6 -8.46 -53.15 -32.72
N ILE A 7 -8.55 -53.08 -31.40
CA ILE A 7 -9.13 -51.94 -30.68
C ILE A 7 -8.02 -50.87 -30.53
N LEU A 8 -8.12 -49.82 -31.30
CA LEU A 8 -7.24 -48.65 -31.22
C LEU A 8 -7.73 -47.72 -30.09
N THR A 9 -7.11 -47.82 -28.92
CA THR A 9 -7.40 -46.92 -27.80
C THR A 9 -6.67 -45.59 -28.02
N ILE A 10 -7.39 -44.56 -28.45
CA ILE A 10 -6.87 -43.20 -28.55
C ILE A 10 -6.86 -42.60 -27.12
N ILE A 11 -5.67 -42.51 -26.53
CA ILE A 11 -5.47 -41.76 -25.29
C ILE A 11 -5.44 -40.28 -25.64
N PHE A 12 -6.53 -39.57 -25.38
CA PHE A 12 -6.61 -38.13 -25.52
C PHE A 12 -5.96 -37.52 -24.29
N SER A 13 -4.65 -37.27 -24.36
CA SER A 13 -3.90 -36.56 -23.36
C SER A 13 -4.28 -35.08 -23.44
N GLY A 14 -5.32 -34.69 -22.70
CA GLY A 14 -5.67 -33.29 -22.50
C GLY A 14 -4.54 -32.56 -21.73
N ILE A 15 -3.79 -31.73 -22.44
CA ILE A 15 -2.83 -30.82 -21.84
C ILE A 15 -3.68 -29.72 -21.17
N PHE A 16 -3.98 -29.87 -19.89
CA PHE A 16 -4.46 -28.78 -19.08
C PHE A 16 -3.30 -27.81 -18.85
N SER A 17 -3.18 -26.80 -19.69
CA SER A 17 -2.35 -25.64 -19.39
C SER A 17 -2.99 -24.96 -18.19
N THR A 18 -2.54 -25.27 -16.99
CA THR A 18 -2.80 -24.43 -15.81
C THR A 18 -2.04 -23.14 -16.05
N ASN A 19 -2.74 -22.10 -16.50
CA ASN A 19 -2.26 -20.74 -16.38
C ASN A 19 -2.20 -20.46 -14.88
N ALA A 20 -1.07 -20.75 -14.27
CA ALA A 20 -0.72 -20.16 -12.99
C ALA A 20 -0.60 -18.66 -13.29
N GLN A 21 -1.65 -17.91 -13.00
CA GLN A 21 -1.60 -16.47 -12.97
C GLN A 21 -0.61 -16.14 -11.87
N GLU A 22 0.67 -15.92 -12.24
CA GLU A 22 1.66 -15.38 -11.30
C GLU A 22 1.05 -14.11 -10.75
N ASN A 23 0.71 -14.13 -9.46
CA ASN A 23 0.27 -12.93 -8.76
C ASN A 23 1.51 -12.02 -8.67
N GLU A 24 1.68 -11.18 -9.69
CA GLU A 24 2.76 -10.19 -9.71
C GLU A 24 2.65 -9.33 -8.46
N THR A 25 3.72 -9.30 -7.69
CA THR A 25 3.82 -8.48 -6.48
C THR A 25 4.97 -7.52 -6.61
N PHE A 26 4.81 -6.35 -6.00
CA PHE A 26 5.75 -5.25 -6.10
C PHE A 26 6.05 -4.65 -4.74
N ASP A 27 7.22 -4.07 -4.62
CA ASP A 27 7.62 -3.32 -3.44
C ASP A 27 7.29 -1.83 -3.65
N LEU A 28 6.71 -1.23 -2.61
CA LEU A 28 6.40 0.20 -2.56
C LEU A 28 7.26 0.86 -1.49
N THR A 29 8.13 1.75 -1.90
CA THR A 29 8.95 2.57 -1.00
C THR A 29 8.30 3.94 -0.83
N ILE A 30 8.06 4.33 0.43
CA ILE A 30 7.57 5.65 0.80
C ILE A 30 8.70 6.43 1.45
N GLU A 31 9.10 7.55 0.85
CA GLU A 31 10.06 8.48 1.43
C GLU A 31 9.31 9.72 1.94
N VAL A 32 9.39 9.96 3.24
CA VAL A 32 8.74 11.11 3.90
C VAL A 32 9.80 12.18 4.15
N ASN A 33 9.58 13.35 3.58
CA ASN A 33 10.40 14.55 3.74
C ASN A 33 9.66 15.64 4.52
N GLY A 34 10.36 16.71 4.88
CA GLY A 34 9.77 17.86 5.56
C GLY A 34 9.59 17.66 7.08
N ILE A 35 10.16 16.60 7.64
CA ILE A 35 10.11 16.32 9.08
C ILE A 35 10.92 17.38 9.82
N LYS A 36 10.32 18.01 10.83
CA LYS A 36 10.92 19.15 11.55
C LYS A 36 12.03 18.74 12.51
N ASN A 37 11.91 17.58 13.13
CA ASN A 37 12.87 17.06 14.11
C ASN A 37 12.98 15.54 13.99
N ASN A 38 13.96 14.94 14.68
CA ASN A 38 14.18 13.48 14.66
C ASN A 38 13.52 12.74 15.85
N GLN A 39 12.63 13.41 16.59
CA GLN A 39 11.91 12.79 17.70
C GLN A 39 10.76 11.94 17.18
N GLY A 40 10.41 10.90 17.92
CA GLY A 40 9.30 10.04 17.57
C GLY A 40 9.55 9.16 16.35
N LYS A 41 8.48 8.84 15.64
CA LYS A 41 8.47 7.92 14.49
C LYS A 41 7.44 8.36 13.46
N ILE A 42 7.58 7.87 12.24
CA ILE A 42 6.56 8.04 11.21
C ILE A 42 5.70 6.77 11.12
N PHE A 43 4.42 6.95 11.28
CA PHE A 43 3.43 5.92 10.99
C PHE A 43 2.96 6.09 9.55
N ILE A 44 3.06 5.01 8.76
CA ILE A 44 2.66 5.01 7.35
C ILE A 44 1.60 3.92 7.18
N ALA A 45 0.44 4.31 6.69
CA ALA A 45 -0.67 3.41 6.43
C ALA A 45 -0.95 3.33 4.92
N ILE A 46 -1.27 2.12 4.44
CA ILE A 46 -1.64 1.86 3.06
C ILE A 46 -3.07 1.33 2.97
N TYR A 47 -3.77 1.72 1.94
CA TYR A 47 -5.16 1.37 1.67
C TYR A 47 -5.29 0.93 0.21
N ASP A 48 -6.11 -0.06 -0.05
CA ASP A 48 -6.32 -0.68 -1.36
C ASP A 48 -7.67 -0.33 -2.00
N SER A 49 -8.52 0.38 -1.28
CA SER A 49 -9.86 0.73 -1.75
C SER A 49 -10.44 1.96 -1.02
N GLU A 50 -11.50 2.52 -1.57
CA GLU A 50 -12.24 3.61 -0.92
C GLU A 50 -12.90 3.14 0.39
N GLU A 51 -13.33 1.88 0.45
CA GLU A 51 -13.94 1.29 1.63
C GLU A 51 -12.96 1.18 2.80
N THR A 52 -11.70 0.81 2.51
CA THR A 52 -10.66 0.67 3.52
C THR A 52 -10.03 2.01 3.91
N PHE A 53 -10.16 3.03 3.07
CA PHE A 53 -9.50 4.33 3.24
C PHE A 53 -9.88 4.99 4.58
N LEU A 54 -8.85 5.22 5.41
CA LEU A 54 -8.93 5.77 6.78
C LEU A 54 -9.75 4.96 7.79
N ASN A 55 -10.22 3.77 7.40
CA ASN A 55 -10.97 2.88 8.28
C ASN A 55 -10.18 1.64 8.66
N LYS A 56 -9.58 0.97 7.68
CA LYS A 56 -8.87 -0.29 7.87
C LYS A 56 -7.57 -0.28 7.09
N ALA A 57 -6.50 0.05 7.76
CA ALA A 57 -5.17 0.15 7.17
C ALA A 57 -4.31 -1.08 7.46
N SER A 58 -3.43 -1.41 6.53
CA SER A 58 -2.16 -2.06 6.84
C SER A 58 -1.12 -0.97 7.04
N GLY A 59 -0.31 -1.06 8.08
CA GLY A 59 0.61 0.01 8.44
C GLY A 59 1.99 -0.49 8.80
N ILE A 60 2.95 0.39 8.67
CA ILE A 60 4.34 0.21 9.12
C ILE A 60 4.79 1.44 9.93
N ILE A 61 5.75 1.22 10.81
CA ILE A 61 6.40 2.26 11.59
C ILE A 61 7.81 2.43 11.04
N ALA A 62 8.18 3.66 10.71
CA ALA A 62 9.47 3.99 10.13
C ALA A 62 10.24 4.94 11.03
N GLU A 63 11.53 4.66 11.20
CA GLU A 63 12.45 5.50 11.98
C GLU A 63 12.76 6.81 11.23
N ILE A 64 13.05 7.86 11.99
CA ILE A 64 13.46 9.15 11.46
C ILE A 64 14.97 9.27 11.55
N LYS A 65 15.61 9.61 10.43
CA LYS A 65 17.03 9.90 10.35
C LYS A 65 17.25 11.14 9.48
N ASP A 66 17.99 12.10 10.00
CA ASP A 66 18.31 13.35 9.28
C ASP A 66 17.07 14.06 8.74
N LYS A 67 16.00 14.09 9.56
CA LYS A 67 14.68 14.69 9.21
C LYS A 67 14.02 14.07 7.97
N LYS A 68 14.30 12.80 7.72
CA LYS A 68 13.69 11.97 6.68
C LYS A 68 13.29 10.63 7.26
N SER A 69 12.33 10.00 6.64
CA SER A 69 11.91 8.66 7.01
C SER A 69 11.63 7.86 5.75
N THR A 70 11.92 6.56 5.78
CA THR A 70 11.63 5.66 4.65
C THR A 70 10.95 4.42 5.17
N GLY A 71 9.80 4.12 4.63
CA GLY A 71 9.06 2.89 4.86
C GLY A 71 8.93 2.07 3.58
N ILE A 72 8.92 0.74 3.70
CA ILE A 72 8.80 -0.17 2.56
C ILE A 72 7.69 -1.18 2.84
N PHE A 73 6.70 -1.21 1.96
CA PHE A 73 5.73 -2.29 1.87
C PHE A 73 6.20 -3.28 0.82
N LYS A 74 6.41 -4.53 1.23
CA LYS A 74 6.91 -5.58 0.34
C LYS A 74 5.80 -6.49 -0.15
N GLY A 75 5.94 -6.96 -1.40
CA GLY A 75 5.08 -8.00 -1.95
C GLY A 75 3.61 -7.59 -2.11
N LEU A 76 3.34 -6.32 -2.35
CA LEU A 76 1.99 -5.84 -2.65
C LEU A 76 1.54 -6.34 -4.02
N LYS A 77 0.30 -6.76 -4.13
CA LYS A 77 -0.30 -7.13 -5.41
C LYS A 77 -0.38 -5.90 -6.34
N LYS A 78 -0.32 -6.13 -7.64
CA LYS A 78 -0.65 -5.10 -8.63
C LYS A 78 -2.04 -4.53 -8.33
N GLY A 79 -2.15 -3.21 -8.27
CA GLY A 79 -3.43 -2.58 -7.90
C GLY A 79 -3.34 -1.07 -7.71
N THR A 80 -4.44 -0.52 -7.21
CA THR A 80 -4.57 0.89 -6.86
C THR A 80 -4.47 1.03 -5.35
N TYR A 81 -3.65 1.97 -4.90
CA TYR A 81 -3.40 2.20 -3.48
C TYR A 81 -3.44 3.68 -3.15
N ALA A 82 -3.69 3.99 -1.88
CA ALA A 82 -3.46 5.30 -1.29
C ALA A 82 -2.64 5.13 -0.02
N VAL A 83 -1.93 6.18 0.38
CA VAL A 83 -1.09 6.20 1.58
C VAL A 83 -1.46 7.41 2.43
N SER A 84 -1.54 7.21 3.74
CA SER A 84 -1.50 8.28 4.73
C SER A 84 -0.32 8.08 5.67
N PHE A 85 0.14 9.15 6.27
CA PHE A 85 1.24 9.09 7.23
C PHE A 85 1.12 10.23 8.23
N PHE A 86 1.66 10.01 9.42
CA PHE A 86 1.76 11.06 10.44
C PHE A 86 3.05 10.90 11.26
N HIS A 87 3.49 11.99 11.85
CA HIS A 87 4.66 12.05 12.71
C HIS A 87 4.23 11.99 14.18
N ASP A 88 4.34 10.80 14.75
CA ASP A 88 4.10 10.57 16.19
C ASP A 88 5.32 11.07 16.98
N GLU A 89 5.30 12.35 17.36
CA GLU A 89 6.40 13.00 18.05
C GLU A 89 6.56 12.55 19.50
N ASN A 90 5.48 12.10 20.14
CA ASN A 90 5.48 11.71 21.55
C ASN A 90 5.53 10.21 21.80
N ASN A 91 5.61 9.39 20.71
CA ASN A 91 5.66 7.91 20.75
C ASN A 91 4.46 7.26 21.47
N ASN A 92 3.28 7.84 21.39
CA ASN A 92 2.08 7.25 21.98
C ASN A 92 1.35 6.29 21.04
N GLN A 93 1.84 6.14 19.79
CA GLN A 93 1.32 5.26 18.74
C GLN A 93 -0.11 5.60 18.29
N LYS A 94 -0.51 6.84 18.44
CA LYS A 94 -1.82 7.33 18.05
C LYS A 94 -1.67 8.71 17.41
N MET A 95 -2.56 9.01 16.47
CA MET A 95 -2.73 10.37 15.98
C MET A 95 -3.39 11.20 17.10
N ASP A 96 -2.65 12.11 17.67
CA ASP A 96 -3.22 13.08 18.63
C ASP A 96 -4.12 14.08 17.91
N THR A 97 -5.26 14.36 18.55
CA THR A 97 -6.23 15.29 17.98
C THR A 97 -6.62 16.38 18.99
N LYS A 98 -7.00 17.54 18.47
CA LYS A 98 -7.68 18.61 19.20
C LYS A 98 -9.18 18.30 19.28
N ILE A 99 -9.93 19.23 19.87
CA ILE A 99 -11.41 19.22 19.85
C ILE A 99 -11.88 19.08 18.39
N PHE A 100 -12.94 18.32 18.16
CA PHE A 100 -13.52 18.00 16.85
C PHE A 100 -12.62 17.13 15.94
N GLY A 101 -11.66 16.39 16.49
CA GLY A 101 -10.85 15.46 15.73
C GLY A 101 -9.80 16.10 14.82
N ILE A 102 -9.49 17.37 15.00
CA ILE A 102 -8.44 18.07 14.24
C ILE A 102 -7.08 17.50 14.64
N PRO A 103 -6.25 16.99 13.72
CA PRO A 103 -4.92 16.48 14.02
C PRO A 103 -4.06 17.54 14.72
N LYS A 104 -3.33 17.11 15.74
CA LYS A 104 -2.27 17.91 16.37
C LYS A 104 -0.92 17.65 15.75
N GLU A 105 -0.69 16.40 15.36
CA GLU A 105 0.57 15.96 14.80
C GLU A 105 0.63 16.23 13.31
N PRO A 106 1.83 16.49 12.77
CA PRO A 106 2.02 16.62 11.33
C PRO A 106 1.61 15.37 10.60
N TYR A 107 0.93 15.49 9.49
CA TYR A 107 0.43 14.36 8.69
C TYR A 107 0.40 14.70 7.20
N GLY A 108 0.12 13.70 6.39
CA GLY A 108 -0.06 13.88 4.95
C GLY A 108 -0.58 12.64 4.26
N PHE A 109 -0.73 12.77 2.95
CA PHE A 109 -1.27 11.73 2.07
C PHE A 109 -0.46 11.65 0.78
N SER A 110 -0.53 10.49 0.12
CA SER A 110 0.00 10.33 -1.24
C SER A 110 -0.59 11.37 -2.18
N ASN A 111 0.14 11.71 -3.24
CA ASN A 111 -0.16 12.77 -4.21
C ASN A 111 -0.26 14.19 -3.61
N GLY A 112 0.14 14.40 -2.34
CA GLY A 112 -0.12 15.66 -1.66
C GLY A 112 -1.62 15.95 -1.51
N ALA A 113 -2.45 14.92 -1.49
CA ALA A 113 -3.89 15.08 -1.39
C ALA A 113 -4.29 15.83 -0.13
N PHE A 114 -5.23 16.72 -0.28
CA PHE A 114 -5.73 17.59 0.78
C PHE A 114 -7.26 17.61 0.77
N GLY A 115 -7.86 17.63 1.94
CA GLY A 115 -9.31 17.76 2.10
C GLY A 115 -9.70 19.12 2.69
N PHE A 116 -10.83 19.64 2.23
CA PHE A 116 -11.43 20.84 2.80
C PHE A 116 -12.32 20.44 3.98
N MET A 117 -12.03 20.97 5.18
CA MET A 117 -12.75 20.67 6.44
C MET A 117 -12.76 19.18 6.85
N GLY A 118 -11.76 18.41 6.42
CA GLY A 118 -11.64 16.99 6.73
C GLY A 118 -10.54 16.32 5.91
N PRO A 119 -10.37 15.00 6.01
CA PRO A 119 -9.39 14.28 5.21
C PRO A 119 -9.75 14.31 3.72
N PRO A 120 -8.78 14.09 2.82
CA PRO A 120 -9.05 13.97 1.39
C PRO A 120 -9.88 12.72 1.09
N LYS A 121 -10.41 12.62 -0.11
CA LYS A 121 -11.06 11.40 -0.61
C LYS A 121 -10.00 10.43 -1.14
N PHE A 122 -10.31 9.14 -1.14
CA PHE A 122 -9.45 8.10 -1.71
C PHE A 122 -9.04 8.43 -3.15
N LYS A 123 -9.98 8.89 -3.99
CA LYS A 123 -9.73 9.26 -5.38
C LYS A 123 -8.64 10.31 -5.58
N ASP A 124 -8.40 11.18 -4.57
CA ASP A 124 -7.42 12.25 -4.66
C ASP A 124 -6.02 11.78 -4.21
N ALA A 125 -5.97 10.79 -3.34
CA ALA A 125 -4.73 10.21 -2.81
C ALA A 125 -4.25 8.97 -3.58
N LYS A 126 -5.10 8.31 -4.37
CA LYS A 126 -4.80 7.03 -5.02
C LYS A 126 -3.75 7.14 -6.12
N PHE A 127 -2.96 6.07 -6.26
CA PHE A 127 -2.00 5.85 -7.34
C PHE A 127 -2.00 4.37 -7.75
N ASN A 128 -1.47 4.06 -8.93
CA ASN A 128 -1.33 2.68 -9.41
C ASN A 128 0.04 2.12 -9.05
N LEU A 129 0.05 0.86 -8.61
CA LEU A 129 1.23 0.04 -8.38
C LEU A 129 1.22 -1.11 -9.38
N ASP A 130 2.05 -1.02 -10.41
CA ASP A 130 2.21 -1.98 -11.50
C ASP A 130 3.66 -2.39 -11.73
N SER A 131 4.55 -1.89 -10.90
CA SER A 131 5.98 -2.18 -10.83
C SER A 131 6.51 -1.78 -9.45
N ASN A 132 7.73 -2.16 -9.10
CA ASN A 132 8.38 -1.61 -7.92
C ASN A 132 8.40 -0.08 -8.01
N LYS A 133 7.88 0.58 -7.00
CA LYS A 133 7.65 2.03 -7.02
C LYS A 133 8.23 2.71 -5.78
N LYS A 134 8.78 3.87 -5.98
CA LYS A 134 9.14 4.81 -4.92
C LYS A 134 8.31 6.07 -5.08
N ILE A 135 7.64 6.48 -4.03
CA ILE A 135 6.97 7.77 -3.94
C ILE A 135 7.60 8.61 -2.83
N THR A 136 7.75 9.88 -3.11
CA THR A 136 8.23 10.87 -2.14
C THR A 136 7.05 11.74 -1.74
N VAL A 137 6.85 11.88 -0.45
CA VAL A 137 5.76 12.67 0.14
C VAL A 137 6.35 13.68 1.12
N ASN A 138 5.64 14.79 1.31
CA ASN A 138 6.04 15.82 2.26
C ASN A 138 5.02 15.87 3.40
N ILE A 139 5.53 15.94 4.63
CA ILE A 139 4.72 16.15 5.82
C ILE A 139 4.54 17.65 6.05
N ASN A 140 3.33 18.07 6.34
CA ASN A 140 2.97 19.49 6.56
C ASN A 140 2.59 19.76 8.01
#